data_a8da23f0744279d2b2aaff9c03f7c087
#
_entry.id   a8da23f0744279d2b2aaff9c03f7c087
#
_cell.length_a   1.000
_cell.length_b   1.000
_cell.length_c   1.000
_cell.angle_alpha   90.00
_cell.angle_beta   90.00
_cell.angle_gamma   90.00
#
_symmetry.space_group_name_H-M   'P 1'
#
loop_
_entity.id
_entity.type
_entity.pdbx_description
1 polymer ?
#
loop_
_entity_poly.entity_id
_entity_poly.type
_entity_poly.pdbx_seq_one_letter_code
_entity_poly.pdbx_strand_id
1 'polypeptide(L)'
;MTDDRNKAIDAAIASIERQFGRGAIMRYGDQEIPKVGAISTGSLGLDIALGIGGLPRGRVAEIYGAEASGKTTLALQTIAQVQKLGGAAAFIDAEHALDPNYARALGVKVDELLISQPDNGEQALEIAETLVRSGAIDVVVVDSVAALVPKAELEGEMGESQPGAQARLMSQALRKLTGAIHKSDTIVLFINQVREKIGVMFGSPKTTSGGNALKFYASVRLEVTRIGAIKKGEEVLGNRTKVKVTKNKLAPPFRQVEFDILYGQGVSAEAELVDLGILTGIVRKSGSWFALETDRLGQGKDAACEFLRTHPDAAARVREHVMKHYGVVMKATSAADDKDEAAAAEA
;
A
#
# COMPACT_ATOMS: atom_id res chain seq x y z
N MET A 1 0.99 24.43 -43.08
CA MET A 1 1.96 24.20 -41.96
C MET A 1 1.50 23.15 -40.94
N THR A 2 0.23 23.03 -40.57
CA THR A 2 -0.27 21.99 -39.62
C THR A 2 -0.31 20.60 -40.24
N ASP A 3 -0.68 20.49 -41.55
CA ASP A 3 -0.86 19.19 -42.23
C ASP A 3 0.49 18.50 -42.54
N ASP A 4 1.50 19.24 -42.94
CA ASP A 4 2.84 18.68 -43.20
C ASP A 4 3.54 18.22 -41.92
N ARG A 5 3.28 18.93 -40.80
CA ARG A 5 3.78 18.54 -39.44
C ARG A 5 3.12 17.24 -38.97
N ASN A 6 1.82 17.08 -39.19
CA ASN A 6 1.10 15.86 -38.80
C ASN A 6 1.58 14.66 -39.62
N LYS A 7 1.76 14.81 -40.97
CA LYS A 7 2.33 13.77 -41.83
C LYS A 7 3.74 13.35 -41.38
N ALA A 8 4.57 14.31 -40.97
CA ALA A 8 5.91 14.01 -40.46
C ALA A 8 5.85 13.24 -39.15
N ILE A 9 4.92 13.57 -38.23
CA ILE A 9 4.71 12.86 -36.98
C ILE A 9 4.22 11.42 -37.25
N ASP A 10 3.25 11.23 -38.15
CA ASP A 10 2.73 9.90 -38.49
C ASP A 10 3.81 9.03 -39.15
N ALA A 11 4.67 9.59 -40.00
CA ALA A 11 5.82 8.90 -40.55
C ALA A 11 6.84 8.48 -39.47
N ALA A 12 7.09 9.34 -38.49
CA ALA A 12 7.96 9.03 -37.36
C ALA A 12 7.37 7.90 -36.49
N ILE A 13 6.08 7.95 -36.16
CA ILE A 13 5.36 6.89 -35.44
C ILE A 13 5.51 5.56 -36.16
N ALA A 14 5.17 5.52 -37.47
CA ALA A 14 5.30 4.31 -38.26
C ALA A 14 6.73 3.76 -38.37
N SER A 15 7.74 4.64 -38.34
CA SER A 15 9.14 4.21 -38.29
C SER A 15 9.53 3.58 -36.95
N ILE A 16 9.08 4.18 -35.84
CA ILE A 16 9.32 3.67 -34.46
C ILE A 16 8.63 2.31 -34.29
N GLU A 17 7.37 2.18 -34.74
CA GLU A 17 6.64 0.91 -34.64
C GLU A 17 7.27 -0.21 -35.47
N ARG A 18 7.84 0.10 -36.62
CA ARG A 18 8.60 -0.88 -37.45
C ARG A 18 9.89 -1.33 -36.74
N GLN A 19 10.56 -0.43 -36.02
CA GLN A 19 11.84 -0.72 -35.39
C GLN A 19 11.67 -1.41 -34.01
N PHE A 20 10.67 -1.02 -33.24
CA PHE A 20 10.52 -1.43 -31.84
C PHE A 20 9.24 -2.24 -31.58
N GLY A 21 8.39 -2.45 -32.56
CA GLY A 21 7.13 -3.16 -32.46
C GLY A 21 5.93 -2.22 -32.28
N ARG A 22 4.72 -2.73 -32.59
CA ARG A 22 3.47 -2.00 -32.38
C ARG A 22 3.30 -1.64 -30.92
N GLY A 23 2.84 -0.41 -30.64
CA GLY A 23 2.65 0.09 -29.28
C GLY A 23 3.92 0.65 -28.61
N ALA A 24 5.09 0.64 -29.31
CA ALA A 24 6.30 1.29 -28.80
C ALA A 24 6.14 2.81 -28.62
N ILE A 25 5.24 3.41 -29.37
CA ILE A 25 4.80 4.81 -29.26
C ILE A 25 3.30 4.89 -29.50
N MET A 26 2.61 5.74 -28.76
CA MET A 26 1.18 5.99 -28.96
C MET A 26 0.84 7.45 -28.73
N ARG A 27 -0.23 7.93 -29.37
CA ARG A 27 -0.82 9.23 -29.00
C ARG A 27 -1.69 9.04 -27.77
N TYR A 28 -1.51 9.85 -26.74
CA TYR A 28 -2.19 9.74 -25.46
C TYR A 28 -3.73 9.87 -25.55
N GLY A 29 -4.26 10.41 -26.67
CA GLY A 29 -5.69 10.55 -26.90
C GLY A 29 -6.32 9.40 -27.71
N ASP A 30 -5.51 8.50 -28.27
CA ASP A 30 -6.01 7.47 -29.20
C ASP A 30 -6.44 6.16 -28.50
N GLN A 31 -6.14 6.02 -27.23
CA GLN A 31 -6.54 4.85 -26.43
C GLN A 31 -7.12 5.27 -25.08
N GLU A 32 -8.08 4.52 -24.58
CA GLU A 32 -8.48 4.61 -23.17
C GLU A 32 -7.26 4.31 -22.30
N ILE A 33 -6.93 5.26 -21.42
CA ILE A 33 -5.84 5.06 -20.45
C ILE A 33 -6.25 3.90 -19.54
N PRO A 34 -5.50 2.79 -19.52
CA PRO A 34 -5.82 1.67 -18.62
C PRO A 34 -5.89 2.18 -17.19
N LYS A 35 -7.02 1.99 -16.53
CA LYS A 35 -7.16 2.33 -15.12
C LYS A 35 -6.25 1.40 -14.34
N VAL A 36 -5.30 1.95 -13.60
CA VAL A 36 -4.43 1.15 -12.72
C VAL A 36 -5.30 0.49 -11.66
N GLY A 37 -5.26 -0.83 -11.59
CA GLY A 37 -5.93 -1.60 -10.56
C GLY A 37 -5.38 -1.25 -9.17
N ALA A 38 -6.17 -1.45 -8.13
CA ALA A 38 -5.76 -1.18 -6.76
C ALA A 38 -6.13 -2.33 -5.83
N ILE A 39 -5.32 -2.51 -4.78
CA ILE A 39 -5.59 -3.44 -3.68
C ILE A 39 -5.85 -2.63 -2.43
N SER A 40 -6.99 -2.91 -1.77
CA SER A 40 -7.34 -2.27 -0.50
C SER A 40 -6.23 -2.45 0.54
N THR A 41 -5.99 -1.42 1.32
CA THR A 41 -5.07 -1.46 2.48
C THR A 41 -5.70 -2.10 3.72
N GLY A 42 -7.01 -2.38 3.68
CA GLY A 42 -7.80 -2.78 4.83
C GLY A 42 -8.38 -1.60 5.63
N SER A 43 -7.96 -0.37 5.34
CA SER A 43 -8.52 0.87 5.89
C SER A 43 -9.27 1.62 4.80
N LEU A 44 -10.58 1.79 4.97
CA LEU A 44 -11.42 2.51 4.01
C LEU A 44 -10.99 3.97 3.85
N GLY A 45 -10.63 4.62 4.96
CA GLY A 45 -10.15 6.00 4.94
C GLY A 45 -8.84 6.15 4.17
N LEU A 46 -7.92 5.21 4.32
CA LEU A 46 -6.65 5.23 3.58
C LEU A 46 -6.87 4.94 2.09
N ASP A 47 -7.75 4.00 1.75
CA ASP A 47 -8.11 3.70 0.37
C ASP A 47 -8.73 4.91 -0.34
N ILE A 48 -9.59 5.66 0.35
CA ILE A 48 -10.13 6.95 -0.11
C ILE A 48 -9.01 8.00 -0.27
N ALA A 49 -8.10 8.09 0.70
CA ALA A 49 -7.00 9.05 0.64
C ALA A 49 -6.03 8.78 -0.51
N LEU A 50 -5.85 7.51 -0.88
CA LEU A 50 -5.08 7.09 -2.04
C LEU A 50 -5.73 7.46 -3.39
N GLY A 51 -7.05 7.69 -3.41
CA GLY A 51 -7.79 8.22 -4.55
C GLY A 51 -8.14 7.21 -5.64
N ILE A 52 -7.58 6.01 -5.58
CA ILE A 52 -7.83 4.91 -6.53
C ILE A 52 -8.41 3.67 -5.83
N GLY A 53 -8.74 3.77 -4.53
CA GLY A 53 -9.32 2.68 -3.76
C GLY A 53 -8.32 1.72 -3.12
N GLY A 54 -7.03 2.08 -3.04
CA GLY A 54 -6.01 1.26 -2.41
C GLY A 54 -4.60 1.50 -2.94
N LEU A 55 -3.72 0.54 -2.71
CA LEU A 55 -2.35 0.53 -3.25
C LEU A 55 -2.37 0.14 -4.73
N PRO A 56 -1.62 0.85 -5.59
CA PRO A 56 -1.64 0.63 -7.04
C PRO A 56 -0.95 -0.67 -7.43
N ARG A 57 -1.59 -1.49 -8.25
CA ARG A 57 -0.99 -2.67 -8.89
C ARG A 57 0.14 -2.27 -9.83
N GLY A 58 1.10 -3.15 -10.02
CA GLY A 58 2.25 -2.91 -10.91
C GLY A 58 3.14 -1.76 -10.47
N ARG A 59 3.19 -1.46 -9.16
CA ARG A 59 3.93 -0.32 -8.60
C ARG A 59 4.69 -0.66 -7.33
N VAL A 60 5.71 0.15 -7.07
CA VAL A 60 6.41 0.19 -5.77
C VAL A 60 5.69 1.13 -4.84
N ALA A 61 5.42 0.68 -3.62
CA ALA A 61 4.91 1.48 -2.51
C ALA A 61 5.86 1.41 -1.31
N GLU A 62 5.89 2.46 -0.50
CA GLU A 62 6.67 2.51 0.74
C GLU A 62 5.77 2.91 1.91
N ILE A 63 5.80 2.12 2.98
CA ILE A 63 5.23 2.48 4.29
C ILE A 63 6.39 2.75 5.24
N TYR A 64 6.46 3.93 5.83
CA TYR A 64 7.52 4.28 6.74
C TYR A 64 7.02 5.01 7.98
N GLY A 65 7.75 4.91 9.06
CA GLY A 65 7.39 5.53 10.35
C GLY A 65 8.27 5.03 11.49
N ALA A 66 8.01 5.56 12.69
CA ALA A 66 8.67 5.11 13.90
C ALA A 66 8.35 3.64 14.21
N GLU A 67 9.11 3.04 15.10
CA GLU A 67 8.82 1.71 15.66
C GLU A 67 7.43 1.68 16.30
N ALA A 68 6.76 0.52 16.26
CA ALA A 68 5.42 0.30 16.81
C ALA A 68 4.34 1.30 16.31
N SER A 69 4.53 1.92 15.13
CA SER A 69 3.54 2.84 14.55
C SER A 69 2.42 2.14 13.77
N GLY A 70 2.51 0.82 13.53
CA GLY A 70 1.51 0.02 12.79
C GLY A 70 1.87 -0.26 11.33
N LYS A 71 3.13 -0.10 10.92
CA LYS A 71 3.59 -0.35 9.53
C LYS A 71 3.35 -1.79 9.09
N THR A 72 3.86 -2.76 9.86
CA THR A 72 3.72 -4.20 9.59
C THR A 72 2.25 -4.61 9.66
N THR A 73 1.46 -4.04 10.57
CA THR A 73 0.00 -4.26 10.63
C THR A 73 -0.69 -3.90 9.32
N LEU A 74 -0.41 -2.72 8.76
CA LEU A 74 -0.99 -2.29 7.48
C LEU A 74 -0.54 -3.17 6.31
N ALA A 75 0.71 -3.61 6.31
CA ALA A 75 1.24 -4.51 5.28
C ALA A 75 0.55 -5.88 5.35
N LEU A 76 0.41 -6.47 6.55
CA LEU A 76 -0.28 -7.74 6.76
C LEU A 76 -1.78 -7.64 6.41
N GLN A 77 -2.43 -6.53 6.74
CA GLN A 77 -3.82 -6.32 6.31
C GLN A 77 -3.95 -6.19 4.79
N THR A 78 -2.99 -5.57 4.12
CA THR A 78 -2.95 -5.55 2.65
C THR A 78 -2.84 -6.97 2.09
N ILE A 79 -1.98 -7.83 2.67
CA ILE A 79 -1.90 -9.25 2.31
C ILE A 79 -3.25 -9.95 2.52
N ALA A 80 -3.90 -9.72 3.66
CA ALA A 80 -5.21 -10.31 3.93
C ALA A 80 -6.27 -9.88 2.89
N GLN A 81 -6.23 -8.64 2.40
CA GLN A 81 -7.14 -8.19 1.33
C GLN A 81 -6.83 -8.89 -0.01
N VAL A 82 -5.55 -9.07 -0.36
CA VAL A 82 -5.14 -9.85 -1.55
C VAL A 82 -5.69 -11.26 -1.49
N GLN A 83 -5.47 -11.96 -0.37
CA GLN A 83 -5.91 -13.35 -0.20
C GLN A 83 -7.44 -13.50 -0.17
N LYS A 84 -8.18 -12.48 0.31
CA LYS A 84 -9.66 -12.45 0.21
C LYS A 84 -10.16 -12.40 -1.23
N LEU A 85 -9.39 -11.82 -2.13
CA LEU A 85 -9.68 -11.78 -3.57
C LEU A 85 -9.15 -13.01 -4.33
N GLY A 86 -8.61 -14.01 -3.62
CA GLY A 86 -8.02 -15.21 -4.22
C GLY A 86 -6.60 -15.00 -4.76
N GLY A 87 -5.99 -13.85 -4.48
CA GLY A 87 -4.63 -13.53 -4.91
C GLY A 87 -3.55 -14.14 -4.01
N ALA A 88 -2.31 -14.18 -4.54
CA ALA A 88 -1.14 -14.71 -3.88
C ALA A 88 -0.25 -13.60 -3.29
N ALA A 89 0.34 -13.87 -2.12
CA ALA A 89 1.18 -12.92 -1.40
C ALA A 89 2.48 -13.55 -0.92
N ALA A 90 3.53 -12.74 -0.88
CA ALA A 90 4.81 -13.12 -0.28
C ALA A 90 5.28 -12.08 0.74
N PHE A 91 5.92 -12.55 1.80
CA PHE A 91 6.50 -11.73 2.86
C PHE A 91 7.99 -12.06 3.01
N ILE A 92 8.84 -11.09 2.74
CA ILE A 92 10.30 -11.18 2.92
C ILE A 92 10.61 -10.55 4.26
N ASP A 93 10.84 -11.42 5.26
CA ASP A 93 11.06 -11.07 6.66
C ASP A 93 12.57 -10.91 6.93
N ALA A 94 13.12 -9.77 6.58
CA ALA A 94 14.54 -9.47 6.81
C ALA A 94 14.85 -9.11 8.28
N GLU A 95 13.83 -8.82 9.11
CA GLU A 95 13.99 -8.59 10.55
C GLU A 95 13.85 -9.87 11.36
N HIS A 96 13.40 -10.99 10.76
CA HIS A 96 13.11 -12.27 11.44
C HIS A 96 12.12 -12.13 12.61
N ALA A 97 11.12 -11.26 12.44
CA ALA A 97 10.23 -10.81 13.52
C ALA A 97 8.75 -11.06 13.23
N LEU A 98 8.39 -11.74 12.14
CA LEU A 98 7.00 -12.02 11.80
C LEU A 98 6.40 -13.02 12.80
N ASP A 99 5.35 -12.60 13.50
CA ASP A 99 4.52 -13.49 14.32
C ASP A 99 3.35 -14.06 13.50
N PRO A 100 3.32 -15.39 13.26
CA PRO A 100 2.24 -16.04 12.52
C PRO A 100 0.87 -15.93 13.20
N ASN A 101 0.84 -15.88 14.55
CA ASN A 101 -0.41 -15.76 15.29
C ASN A 101 -1.01 -14.36 15.12
N TYR A 102 -0.14 -13.35 15.15
CA TYR A 102 -0.56 -11.97 14.86
C TYR A 102 -1.05 -11.84 13.41
N ALA A 103 -0.35 -12.42 12.44
CA ALA A 103 -0.79 -12.42 11.04
C ALA A 103 -2.18 -13.08 10.87
N ARG A 104 -2.41 -14.24 11.50
CA ARG A 104 -3.74 -14.90 11.50
C ARG A 104 -4.82 -14.02 12.12
N ALA A 105 -4.52 -13.35 13.22
CA ALA A 105 -5.47 -12.44 13.89
C ALA A 105 -5.88 -11.26 13.01
N LEU A 106 -5.00 -10.82 12.10
CA LEU A 106 -5.27 -9.80 11.09
C LEU A 106 -6.00 -10.33 9.84
N GLY A 107 -6.32 -11.63 9.80
CA GLY A 107 -7.03 -12.27 8.70
C GLY A 107 -6.15 -12.80 7.58
N VAL A 108 -4.82 -12.88 7.80
CA VAL A 108 -3.91 -13.51 6.85
C VAL A 108 -4.06 -15.03 6.92
N LYS A 109 -4.25 -15.67 5.79
CA LYS A 109 -4.15 -17.11 5.62
C LYS A 109 -2.67 -17.50 5.57
N VAL A 110 -2.11 -17.77 6.75
CA VAL A 110 -0.66 -18.01 6.90
C VAL A 110 -0.21 -19.24 6.13
N ASP A 111 -1.06 -20.24 6.00
CA ASP A 111 -0.77 -21.48 5.29
C ASP A 111 -0.66 -21.29 3.76
N GLU A 112 -1.22 -20.18 3.23
CA GLU A 112 -1.13 -19.78 1.82
C GLU A 112 -0.07 -18.68 1.59
N LEU A 113 0.56 -18.15 2.65
CA LEU A 113 1.53 -17.07 2.56
C LEU A 113 2.94 -17.61 2.29
N LEU A 114 3.58 -17.12 1.22
CA LEU A 114 5.00 -17.39 0.99
C LEU A 114 5.86 -16.54 1.93
N ILE A 115 6.72 -17.18 2.71
CA ILE A 115 7.61 -16.49 3.65
C ILE A 115 9.06 -16.81 3.28
N SER A 116 9.90 -15.76 3.28
CA SER A 116 11.35 -15.89 3.12
C SER A 116 12.05 -15.10 4.19
N GLN A 117 13.10 -15.68 4.78
CA GLN A 117 13.98 -15.06 5.76
C GLN A 117 15.41 -15.05 5.22
N PRO A 118 15.76 -14.03 4.43
CA PRO A 118 17.05 -13.97 3.74
C PRO A 118 18.21 -13.62 4.69
N ASP A 119 19.41 -14.12 4.40
CA ASP A 119 20.60 -13.86 5.19
C ASP A 119 21.20 -12.47 4.94
N ASN A 120 20.93 -11.86 3.78
CA ASN A 120 21.46 -10.54 3.39
C ASN A 120 20.52 -9.81 2.43
N GLY A 121 20.84 -8.53 2.18
CA GLY A 121 20.01 -7.66 1.36
C GLY A 121 19.96 -8.04 -0.12
N GLU A 122 21.07 -8.57 -0.67
CA GLU A 122 21.14 -9.06 -2.05
C GLU A 122 20.18 -10.23 -2.24
N GLN A 123 20.23 -11.23 -1.35
CA GLN A 123 19.35 -12.40 -1.38
C GLN A 123 17.87 -11.99 -1.27
N ALA A 124 17.54 -11.08 -0.34
CA ALA A 124 16.18 -10.56 -0.18
C ALA A 124 15.63 -9.96 -1.47
N LEU A 125 16.43 -9.13 -2.15
CA LEU A 125 16.01 -8.42 -3.35
C LEU A 125 15.99 -9.31 -4.60
N GLU A 126 16.86 -10.33 -4.66
CA GLU A 126 16.84 -11.35 -5.72
C GLU A 126 15.61 -12.28 -5.60
N ILE A 127 15.24 -12.67 -4.36
CA ILE A 127 14.00 -13.39 -4.10
C ILE A 127 12.80 -12.56 -4.52
N ALA A 128 12.76 -11.28 -4.13
CA ALA A 128 11.69 -10.37 -4.55
C ALA A 128 11.61 -10.26 -6.08
N GLU A 129 12.75 -10.11 -6.77
CA GLU A 129 12.80 -10.05 -8.24
C GLU A 129 12.25 -11.34 -8.87
N THR A 130 12.64 -12.51 -8.37
CA THR A 130 12.19 -13.80 -8.87
C THR A 130 10.67 -13.96 -8.72
N LEU A 131 10.12 -13.62 -7.54
CA LEU A 131 8.68 -13.65 -7.26
C LEU A 131 7.91 -12.71 -8.19
N VAL A 132 8.37 -11.48 -8.36
CA VAL A 132 7.76 -10.51 -9.27
C VAL A 132 7.78 -10.99 -10.72
N ARG A 133 8.91 -11.53 -11.19
CA ARG A 133 9.05 -12.03 -12.58
C ARG A 133 8.18 -13.24 -12.88
N SER A 134 7.78 -14.00 -11.87
CA SER A 134 6.85 -15.13 -12.08
C SER A 134 5.47 -14.71 -12.59
N GLY A 135 5.06 -13.46 -12.30
CA GLY A 135 3.72 -12.94 -12.64
C GLY A 135 2.57 -13.61 -11.87
N ALA A 136 2.90 -14.44 -10.88
CA ALA A 136 1.92 -15.20 -10.10
C ALA A 136 1.62 -14.59 -8.72
N ILE A 137 2.34 -13.53 -8.34
CA ILE A 137 2.24 -12.91 -7.01
C ILE A 137 1.64 -11.51 -7.12
N ASP A 138 0.57 -11.25 -6.39
CA ASP A 138 -0.11 -9.94 -6.39
C ASP A 138 0.59 -8.91 -5.50
N VAL A 139 1.15 -9.34 -4.37
CA VAL A 139 1.89 -8.47 -3.45
C VAL A 139 3.12 -9.16 -2.87
N VAL A 140 4.25 -8.47 -2.90
CA VAL A 140 5.48 -8.83 -2.19
C VAL A 140 5.74 -7.74 -1.15
N VAL A 141 5.77 -8.11 0.12
CA VAL A 141 6.16 -7.23 1.24
C VAL A 141 7.61 -7.49 1.58
N VAL A 142 8.39 -6.42 1.80
CA VAL A 142 9.78 -6.48 2.30
C VAL A 142 9.84 -5.74 3.64
N ASP A 143 10.02 -6.47 4.72
CA ASP A 143 10.09 -5.92 6.10
C ASP A 143 11.44 -6.23 6.74
N SER A 144 12.31 -5.29 6.94
CA SER A 144 12.26 -3.90 6.49
C SER A 144 13.51 -3.52 5.69
N VAL A 145 13.43 -2.42 4.92
CA VAL A 145 14.61 -1.87 4.21
C VAL A 145 15.80 -1.63 5.14
N ALA A 146 15.52 -1.26 6.41
CA ALA A 146 16.58 -1.02 7.40
C ALA A 146 17.41 -2.28 7.70
N ALA A 147 16.82 -3.46 7.56
CA ALA A 147 17.46 -4.77 7.81
C ALA A 147 18.13 -5.37 6.57
N LEU A 148 18.01 -4.73 5.39
CA LEU A 148 18.68 -5.19 4.17
C LEU A 148 20.17 -4.83 4.22
N VAL A 149 20.93 -5.61 4.98
CA VAL A 149 22.38 -5.44 5.12
C VAL A 149 23.07 -6.03 3.89
N PRO A 150 23.95 -5.27 3.20
CA PRO A 150 24.74 -5.79 2.09
C PRO A 150 25.64 -6.94 2.54
N LYS A 151 25.80 -7.97 1.69
CA LYS A 151 26.64 -9.13 1.97
C LYS A 151 28.08 -8.75 2.33
N ALA A 152 28.65 -7.78 1.60
CA ALA A 152 29.99 -7.28 1.88
C ALA A 152 30.14 -6.65 3.28
N GLU A 153 29.07 -6.06 3.82
CA GLU A 153 29.07 -5.50 5.18
C GLU A 153 28.99 -6.62 6.24
N LEU A 154 28.30 -7.72 5.95
CA LEU A 154 28.22 -8.89 6.85
C LEU A 154 29.52 -9.70 6.88
N GLU A 155 30.26 -9.75 5.76
CA GLU A 155 31.53 -10.46 5.65
C GLU A 155 32.73 -9.62 6.11
N GLY A 156 32.56 -8.31 6.33
CA GLY A 156 33.57 -7.39 6.82
C GLY A 156 33.86 -7.54 8.32
N GLU A 157 34.95 -6.93 8.79
CA GLU A 157 35.28 -6.93 10.22
C GLU A 157 34.37 -5.99 11.00
N MET A 158 34.16 -6.29 12.29
CA MET A 158 33.40 -5.43 13.20
C MET A 158 34.05 -4.04 13.29
N GLY A 159 33.26 -3.01 12.92
CA GLY A 159 33.72 -1.61 12.89
C GLY A 159 34.21 -1.15 11.52
N GLU A 160 34.31 -2.01 10.53
CA GLU A 160 34.56 -1.62 9.16
C GLU A 160 33.33 -0.89 8.59
N SER A 161 33.54 0.35 8.15
CA SER A 161 32.46 1.18 7.61
C SER A 161 32.39 1.04 6.10
N GLN A 162 31.21 0.69 5.56
CA GLN A 162 30.93 0.67 4.13
C GLN A 162 29.92 1.75 3.72
N PRO A 163 30.31 3.04 3.69
CA PRO A 163 29.38 4.14 3.47
C PRO A 163 28.61 3.99 2.17
N GLY A 164 27.28 4.01 2.28
CA GLY A 164 26.38 3.99 1.13
C GLY A 164 26.25 2.66 0.41
N ALA A 165 26.77 1.54 0.94
CA ALA A 165 26.62 0.22 0.34
C ALA A 165 25.12 -0.17 0.21
N GLN A 166 24.33 -0.04 1.27
CA GLN A 166 22.89 -0.27 1.24
C GLN A 166 22.16 0.64 0.23
N ALA A 167 22.54 1.90 0.12
CA ALA A 167 21.93 2.81 -0.86
C ALA A 167 22.26 2.44 -2.31
N ARG A 168 23.47 1.93 -2.58
CA ARG A 168 23.86 1.40 -3.89
C ARG A 168 23.09 0.13 -4.23
N LEU A 169 22.98 -0.81 -3.28
CA LEU A 169 22.19 -2.03 -3.40
C LEU A 169 20.73 -1.72 -3.76
N MET A 170 20.08 -0.86 -2.98
CA MET A 170 18.69 -0.42 -3.24
C MET A 170 18.54 0.25 -4.60
N SER A 171 19.49 1.09 -5.01
CA SER A 171 19.44 1.76 -6.31
C SER A 171 19.55 0.78 -7.47
N GLN A 172 20.40 -0.25 -7.34
CA GLN A 172 20.56 -1.30 -8.35
C GLN A 172 19.32 -2.18 -8.43
N ALA A 173 18.82 -2.64 -7.30
CA ALA A 173 17.64 -3.51 -7.23
C ALA A 173 16.38 -2.83 -7.78
N LEU A 174 16.11 -1.58 -7.39
CA LEU A 174 14.93 -0.87 -7.85
C LEU A 174 14.95 -0.60 -9.37
N ARG A 175 16.13 -0.39 -9.97
CA ARG A 175 16.25 -0.30 -11.44
C ARG A 175 15.85 -1.59 -12.14
N LYS A 176 16.23 -2.75 -11.59
CA LYS A 176 15.86 -4.05 -12.14
C LYS A 176 14.39 -4.38 -11.90
N LEU A 177 13.92 -4.16 -10.67
CA LEU A 177 12.57 -4.50 -10.23
C LEU A 177 11.49 -3.70 -10.97
N THR A 178 11.69 -2.39 -11.20
CA THR A 178 10.64 -1.50 -11.71
C THR A 178 10.04 -1.99 -13.03
N GLY A 179 10.88 -2.46 -13.96
CA GLY A 179 10.40 -2.98 -15.24
C GLY A 179 9.62 -4.30 -15.11
N ALA A 180 10.05 -5.17 -14.20
CA ALA A 180 9.38 -6.44 -13.93
C ALA A 180 8.03 -6.21 -13.20
N ILE A 181 8.02 -5.35 -12.19
CA ILE A 181 6.84 -4.97 -11.40
C ILE A 181 5.72 -4.44 -12.31
N HIS A 182 6.06 -3.57 -13.28
CA HIS A 182 5.07 -3.00 -14.20
C HIS A 182 4.45 -4.06 -15.12
N LYS A 183 5.24 -5.07 -15.52
CA LYS A 183 4.77 -6.14 -16.42
C LYS A 183 3.99 -7.23 -15.69
N SER A 184 4.31 -7.51 -14.43
CA SER A 184 3.69 -8.56 -13.63
C SER A 184 2.43 -8.11 -12.88
N ASP A 185 2.14 -6.82 -12.87
CA ASP A 185 1.06 -6.19 -12.09
C ASP A 185 1.17 -6.41 -10.57
N THR A 186 2.34 -6.86 -10.11
CA THR A 186 2.65 -7.10 -8.69
C THR A 186 2.85 -5.78 -7.95
N ILE A 187 2.32 -5.65 -6.73
CA ILE A 187 2.69 -4.59 -5.79
C ILE A 187 3.94 -5.01 -5.03
N VAL A 188 5.00 -4.19 -5.03
CA VAL A 188 6.11 -4.38 -4.09
C VAL A 188 6.04 -3.31 -3.02
N LEU A 189 5.75 -3.75 -1.80
CA LEU A 189 5.54 -2.92 -0.63
C LEU A 189 6.76 -2.99 0.30
N PHE A 190 7.52 -1.91 0.35
CA PHE A 190 8.65 -1.78 1.27
C PHE A 190 8.22 -1.15 2.59
N ILE A 191 8.54 -1.81 3.68
CA ILE A 191 8.46 -1.23 5.03
C ILE A 191 9.80 -0.58 5.35
N ASN A 192 9.77 0.63 5.92
CA ASN A 192 10.98 1.37 6.23
C ASN A 192 10.90 2.06 7.59
N GLN A 193 12.04 2.30 8.19
CA GLN A 193 12.17 3.01 9.45
C GLN A 193 12.58 4.46 9.23
N VAL A 194 12.09 5.35 10.09
CA VAL A 194 12.52 6.75 10.13
C VAL A 194 13.81 6.85 10.92
N ARG A 195 14.75 7.58 10.38
CA ARG A 195 16.00 7.98 11.04
C ARG A 195 16.05 9.51 11.12
N GLU A 196 16.65 10.03 12.15
CA GLU A 196 16.87 11.47 12.29
C GLU A 196 18.29 11.83 11.82
N LYS A 197 18.38 12.84 10.96
CA LYS A 197 19.64 13.42 10.55
C LYS A 197 20.11 14.40 11.60
N ILE A 198 21.27 14.15 12.18
CA ILE A 198 21.91 15.07 13.12
C ILE A 198 22.38 16.32 12.36
N GLY A 199 22.17 17.52 12.92
CA GLY A 199 22.69 18.79 12.40
C GLY A 199 21.83 19.45 11.30
N VAL A 200 20.60 19.01 11.05
CA VAL A 200 19.69 19.70 10.12
C VAL A 200 19.06 20.90 10.81
N MET A 201 19.50 22.10 10.48
CA MET A 201 18.93 23.36 11.04
C MET A 201 17.67 23.82 10.29
N PHE A 202 17.48 23.43 9.02
CA PHE A 202 16.33 23.81 8.19
C PHE A 202 15.75 22.59 7.48
N GLY A 203 14.41 22.50 7.40
CA GLY A 203 13.68 21.39 6.77
C GLY A 203 13.38 20.24 7.73
N SER A 204 12.89 19.09 7.20
CA SER A 204 12.60 17.92 8.03
C SER A 204 13.89 17.14 8.32
N PRO A 205 14.24 16.91 9.60
CA PRO A 205 15.38 16.09 9.97
C PRO A 205 15.13 14.60 9.68
N LYS A 206 13.87 14.21 9.46
CA LYS A 206 13.48 12.80 9.21
C LYS A 206 13.93 12.33 7.84
N THR A 207 14.60 11.18 7.81
CA THR A 207 14.95 10.44 6.61
C THR A 207 14.63 8.95 6.77
N THR A 208 14.62 8.19 5.68
CA THR A 208 14.43 6.74 5.69
C THR A 208 15.73 6.01 5.34
N SER A 209 15.89 4.76 5.78
CA SER A 209 17.03 3.90 5.44
C SER A 209 17.07 3.56 3.95
N GLY A 210 18.22 3.09 3.43
CA GLY A 210 18.36 2.66 2.04
C GLY A 210 18.57 3.80 1.03
N GLY A 211 18.88 5.01 1.50
CA GLY A 211 19.19 6.16 0.63
C GLY A 211 17.97 6.82 -0.01
N ASN A 212 18.16 7.43 -1.18
CA ASN A 212 17.09 8.19 -1.85
C ASN A 212 16.37 7.40 -2.97
N ALA A 213 16.89 6.25 -3.40
CA ALA A 213 16.36 5.54 -4.56
C ALA A 213 14.86 5.20 -4.38
N LEU A 214 14.49 4.62 -3.24
CA LEU A 214 13.10 4.26 -2.95
C LEU A 214 12.17 5.48 -2.98
N LYS A 215 12.62 6.65 -2.55
CA LYS A 215 11.84 7.89 -2.61
C LYS A 215 11.48 8.30 -4.05
N PHE A 216 12.35 8.00 -5.01
CA PHE A 216 12.09 8.29 -6.42
C PHE A 216 11.26 7.19 -7.10
N TYR A 217 11.58 5.92 -6.86
CA TYR A 217 10.92 4.79 -7.50
C TYR A 217 9.51 4.54 -6.99
N ALA A 218 9.25 4.70 -5.69
CA ALA A 218 7.92 4.54 -5.12
C ALA A 218 6.89 5.45 -5.80
N SER A 219 5.76 4.88 -6.19
CA SER A 219 4.60 5.61 -6.70
C SER A 219 3.75 6.16 -5.57
N VAL A 220 3.69 5.45 -4.44
CA VAL A 220 3.00 5.84 -3.22
C VAL A 220 3.97 5.76 -2.04
N ARG A 221 3.91 6.74 -1.15
CA ARG A 221 4.66 6.76 0.12
C ARG A 221 3.73 7.17 1.25
N LEU A 222 3.69 6.34 2.29
CA LEU A 222 2.82 6.48 3.46
C LEU A 222 3.67 6.69 4.71
N GLU A 223 3.52 7.85 5.35
CA GLU A 223 4.10 8.11 6.66
C GLU A 223 3.11 7.71 7.75
N VAL A 224 3.48 6.71 8.56
CA VAL A 224 2.64 6.19 9.65
C VAL A 224 3.15 6.72 10.97
N THR A 225 2.25 7.36 11.73
CA THR A 225 2.56 7.98 13.01
C THR A 225 1.52 7.58 14.06
N ARG A 226 1.99 7.06 15.20
CA ARG A 226 1.14 6.87 16.38
C ARG A 226 0.88 8.22 17.02
N ILE A 227 -0.39 8.58 17.21
CA ILE A 227 -0.79 9.88 17.78
C ILE A 227 -1.44 9.78 19.17
N GLY A 228 -1.81 8.58 19.61
CA GLY A 228 -2.39 8.36 20.93
C GLY A 228 -2.57 6.88 21.26
N ALA A 229 -2.86 6.59 22.52
CA ALA A 229 -3.26 5.26 22.96
C ALA A 229 -4.79 5.20 23.11
N ILE A 230 -5.38 4.08 22.71
CA ILE A 230 -6.80 3.76 22.95
C ILE A 230 -6.86 2.99 24.24
N LYS A 231 -7.62 3.50 25.22
CA LYS A 231 -7.71 2.93 26.56
C LYS A 231 -9.16 2.65 26.94
N LYS A 232 -9.33 1.56 27.72
CA LYS A 232 -10.58 1.26 28.43
C LYS A 232 -10.25 1.12 29.91
N GLY A 233 -10.52 2.16 30.68
CA GLY A 233 -9.99 2.29 32.05
C GLY A 233 -8.47 2.44 32.02
N GLU A 234 -7.75 1.55 32.69
CA GLU A 234 -6.28 1.51 32.71
C GLU A 234 -5.68 0.64 31.57
N GLU A 235 -6.48 -0.19 30.96
CA GLU A 235 -6.03 -1.11 29.90
C GLU A 235 -5.85 -0.39 28.56
N VAL A 236 -4.69 -0.60 27.92
CA VAL A 236 -4.39 -0.08 26.57
C VAL A 236 -4.84 -1.12 25.54
N LEU A 237 -5.90 -0.82 24.80
CA LEU A 237 -6.48 -1.71 23.81
C LEU A 237 -5.86 -1.56 22.40
N GLY A 238 -5.20 -0.43 22.16
CA GLY A 238 -4.66 -0.15 20.83
C GLY A 238 -4.08 1.26 20.71
N ASN A 239 -3.86 1.67 19.47
CA ASN A 239 -3.29 2.97 19.15
C ASN A 239 -4.16 3.73 18.14
N ARG A 240 -4.37 5.02 18.38
CA ARG A 240 -4.81 5.96 17.34
C ARG A 240 -3.62 6.25 16.44
N THR A 241 -3.77 5.98 15.17
CA THR A 241 -2.71 6.07 14.16
C THR A 241 -3.11 7.07 13.09
N LYS A 242 -2.17 7.92 12.70
CA LYS A 242 -2.30 8.84 11.58
C LYS A 242 -1.41 8.38 10.44
N VAL A 243 -1.99 8.30 9.23
CA VAL A 243 -1.26 8.03 8.00
C VAL A 243 -1.34 9.24 7.09
N LYS A 244 -0.17 9.72 6.65
CA LYS A 244 -0.03 10.78 5.68
C LYS A 244 0.48 10.23 4.35
N VAL A 245 -0.24 10.48 3.27
CA VAL A 245 0.18 10.18 1.91
C VAL A 245 1.20 11.23 1.47
N THR A 246 2.48 10.97 1.69
CA THR A 246 3.55 11.96 1.41
C THR A 246 3.95 12.02 -0.06
N LYS A 247 3.64 10.97 -0.82
CA LYS A 247 3.80 10.92 -2.28
C LYS A 247 2.70 10.06 -2.89
N ASN A 248 2.14 10.51 -3.99
CA ASN A 248 1.21 9.74 -4.81
C ASN A 248 1.35 10.20 -6.27
N LYS A 249 1.62 9.25 -7.18
CA LYS A 249 1.72 9.51 -8.63
C LYS A 249 0.40 9.30 -9.38
N LEU A 250 -0.65 8.79 -8.69
CA LEU A 250 -1.93 8.43 -9.30
C LEU A 250 -3.09 9.33 -8.89
N ALA A 251 -2.93 10.05 -7.77
CA ALA A 251 -3.92 10.99 -7.24
C ALA A 251 -3.21 12.12 -6.48
N PRO A 252 -3.92 13.22 -6.12
CA PRO A 252 -3.32 14.30 -5.33
C PRO A 252 -2.75 13.80 -4.01
N PRO A 253 -1.45 14.06 -3.71
CA PRO A 253 -0.81 13.67 -2.48
C PRO A 253 -1.21 14.55 -1.28
N PHE A 254 -0.60 14.30 -0.12
CA PHE A 254 -0.68 15.03 1.14
C PHE A 254 -2.00 14.89 1.90
N ARG A 255 -2.90 14.01 1.44
CA ARG A 255 -4.07 13.62 2.23
C ARG A 255 -3.63 12.90 3.50
N GLN A 256 -4.40 13.07 4.57
CA GLN A 256 -4.15 12.45 5.86
C GLN A 256 -5.42 11.75 6.32
N VAL A 257 -5.22 10.62 6.98
CA VAL A 257 -6.30 9.84 7.60
C VAL A 257 -5.89 9.41 9.00
N GLU A 258 -6.85 9.25 9.86
CA GLU A 258 -6.67 8.76 11.21
C GLU A 258 -7.62 7.61 11.46
N PHE A 259 -7.11 6.54 12.02
CA PHE A 259 -7.88 5.36 12.40
C PHE A 259 -7.31 4.68 13.63
N ASP A 260 -8.10 3.79 14.18
CA ASP A 260 -7.76 3.03 15.36
C ASP A 260 -7.16 1.68 14.95
N ILE A 261 -5.96 1.36 15.45
CA ILE A 261 -5.36 0.01 15.37
C ILE A 261 -5.54 -0.64 16.73
N LEU A 262 -6.33 -1.70 16.78
CA LEU A 262 -6.56 -2.49 17.98
C LEU A 262 -5.56 -3.66 18.04
N TYR A 263 -5.02 -3.93 19.22
CA TYR A 263 -4.08 -5.02 19.42
C TYR A 263 -4.74 -6.37 19.14
N GLY A 264 -4.11 -7.21 18.34
CA GLY A 264 -4.64 -8.50 17.93
C GLY A 264 -5.82 -8.46 16.94
N GLN A 265 -6.24 -7.27 16.48
CA GLN A 265 -7.37 -7.13 15.53
C GLN A 265 -7.02 -6.27 14.30
N GLY A 266 -6.00 -5.39 14.42
CA GLY A 266 -5.61 -4.49 13.35
C GLY A 266 -6.47 -3.22 13.28
N VAL A 267 -6.64 -2.67 12.08
CA VAL A 267 -7.48 -1.48 11.87
C VAL A 267 -8.93 -1.80 12.15
N SER A 268 -9.56 -1.02 13.02
CA SER A 268 -10.96 -1.17 13.36
C SER A 268 -11.83 -0.62 12.23
N ALA A 269 -12.34 -1.53 11.40
CA ALA A 269 -13.19 -1.17 10.26
C ALA A 269 -14.48 -0.48 10.71
N GLU A 270 -15.09 -0.93 11.81
CA GLU A 270 -16.32 -0.35 12.35
C GLU A 270 -16.08 1.07 12.88
N ALA A 271 -14.95 1.28 13.57
CA ALA A 271 -14.58 2.60 14.07
C ALA A 271 -14.36 3.60 12.91
N GLU A 272 -13.72 3.16 11.82
CA GLU A 272 -13.59 3.97 10.61
C GLU A 272 -14.96 4.27 9.96
N LEU A 273 -15.84 3.28 9.86
CA LEU A 273 -17.18 3.49 9.32
C LEU A 273 -17.98 4.49 10.12
N VAL A 274 -17.89 4.45 11.46
CA VAL A 274 -18.53 5.45 12.31
C VAL A 274 -17.94 6.83 12.07
N ASP A 275 -16.60 6.97 12.08
CA ASP A 275 -15.93 8.26 11.88
C ASP A 275 -16.21 8.84 10.49
N LEU A 276 -16.08 8.05 9.42
CA LEU A 276 -16.38 8.46 8.04
C LEU A 276 -17.87 8.71 7.82
N GLY A 277 -18.72 7.90 8.45
CA GLY A 277 -20.18 8.08 8.41
C GLY A 277 -20.62 9.41 9.01
N ILE A 278 -19.96 9.86 10.08
CA ILE A 278 -20.20 11.19 10.67
C ILE A 278 -19.72 12.28 9.71
N LEU A 279 -18.54 12.14 9.14
CA LEU A 279 -17.97 13.12 8.19
C LEU A 279 -18.82 13.29 6.94
N THR A 280 -19.46 12.22 6.46
CA THR A 280 -20.32 12.24 5.28
C THR A 280 -21.79 12.52 5.60
N GLY A 281 -22.15 12.59 6.89
CA GLY A 281 -23.49 12.94 7.35
C GLY A 281 -24.51 11.80 7.36
N ILE A 282 -24.14 10.58 6.92
CA ILE A 282 -25.03 9.41 6.99
C ILE A 282 -25.21 8.92 8.44
N VAL A 283 -24.17 9.01 9.26
CA VAL A 283 -24.23 8.76 10.70
C VAL A 283 -24.40 10.10 11.42
N ARG A 284 -25.49 10.27 12.13
CA ARG A 284 -25.75 11.47 12.94
C ARG A 284 -25.26 11.25 14.36
N LYS A 285 -24.55 12.24 14.88
CA LYS A 285 -24.12 12.28 16.29
C LYS A 285 -24.88 13.39 17.01
N SER A 286 -25.62 13.04 18.05
CA SER A 286 -26.32 13.98 18.93
C SER A 286 -25.91 13.73 20.37
N GLY A 287 -25.06 14.60 20.92
CA GLY A 287 -24.41 14.37 22.19
C GLY A 287 -23.57 13.07 22.18
N SER A 288 -23.92 12.13 23.05
CA SER A 288 -23.29 10.80 23.10
C SER A 288 -23.99 9.76 22.22
N TRP A 289 -25.11 10.08 21.56
CA TRP A 289 -25.90 9.15 20.76
C TRP A 289 -25.50 9.17 19.29
N PHE A 290 -25.46 7.97 18.70
CA PHE A 290 -25.20 7.77 17.27
C PHE A 290 -26.44 7.15 16.62
N ALA A 291 -26.77 7.61 15.41
CA ALA A 291 -27.90 7.11 14.64
C ALA A 291 -27.55 7.04 13.15
N LEU A 292 -28.02 5.98 12.49
CA LEU A 292 -27.98 5.79 11.04
C LEU A 292 -29.41 5.95 10.53
N GLU A 293 -29.69 7.05 9.84
CA GLU A 293 -31.06 7.41 9.43
C GLU A 293 -32.05 7.39 10.61
N THR A 294 -32.93 6.36 10.69
CA THR A 294 -33.89 6.13 11.78
C THR A 294 -33.38 5.18 12.85
N ASP A 295 -32.34 4.43 12.55
CA ASP A 295 -31.84 3.35 13.43
C ASP A 295 -30.87 3.92 14.47
N ARG A 296 -31.11 3.65 15.74
CA ARG A 296 -30.17 4.03 16.82
C ARG A 296 -29.02 3.04 16.86
N LEU A 297 -27.80 3.51 16.60
CA LEU A 297 -26.58 2.69 16.69
C LEU A 297 -26.13 2.46 18.12
N GLY A 298 -26.46 3.39 19.05
CA GLY A 298 -26.12 3.27 20.46
C GLY A 298 -25.56 4.54 21.09
N GLN A 299 -25.29 4.47 22.40
CA GLN A 299 -24.68 5.54 23.16
C GLN A 299 -23.17 5.30 23.29
N GLY A 300 -22.36 6.22 22.78
CA GLY A 300 -20.90 6.10 22.70
C GLY A 300 -20.44 5.43 21.41
N LYS A 301 -19.16 5.70 21.05
CA LYS A 301 -18.56 5.14 19.83
C LYS A 301 -18.47 3.62 19.86
N ASP A 302 -18.14 3.05 21.03
CA ASP A 302 -18.00 1.60 21.21
C ASP A 302 -19.32 0.87 20.93
N ALA A 303 -20.44 1.39 21.43
CA ALA A 303 -21.77 0.82 21.16
C ALA A 303 -22.15 0.93 19.67
N ALA A 304 -21.81 2.04 19.01
CA ALA A 304 -22.02 2.18 17.57
C ALA A 304 -21.16 1.21 16.74
N CYS A 305 -19.89 0.97 17.14
CA CYS A 305 -19.02 -0.01 16.51
C CYS A 305 -19.58 -1.43 16.68
N GLU A 306 -20.04 -1.77 17.90
CA GLU A 306 -20.62 -3.09 18.18
C GLU A 306 -21.91 -3.30 17.36
N PHE A 307 -22.75 -2.28 17.24
CA PHE A 307 -23.93 -2.34 16.39
C PHE A 307 -23.56 -2.63 14.93
N LEU A 308 -22.59 -1.91 14.35
CA LEU A 308 -22.16 -2.15 12.96
C LEU A 308 -21.53 -3.53 12.77
N ARG A 309 -20.86 -4.07 13.79
CA ARG A 309 -20.30 -5.43 13.77
C ARG A 309 -21.38 -6.49 13.72
N THR A 310 -22.45 -6.30 14.49
CA THR A 310 -23.57 -7.27 14.59
C THR A 310 -24.64 -7.09 13.50
N HIS A 311 -24.59 -5.96 12.76
CA HIS A 311 -25.52 -5.63 11.68
C HIS A 311 -24.74 -5.34 10.36
N PRO A 312 -24.29 -6.38 9.63
CA PRO A 312 -23.50 -6.21 8.40
C PRO A 312 -24.18 -5.36 7.34
N ASP A 313 -25.53 -5.43 7.24
CA ASP A 313 -26.29 -4.64 6.27
C ASP A 313 -26.21 -3.13 6.57
N ALA A 314 -26.23 -2.75 7.86
CA ALA A 314 -26.05 -1.36 8.27
C ALA A 314 -24.62 -0.89 7.96
N ALA A 315 -23.61 -1.73 8.23
CA ALA A 315 -22.23 -1.46 7.89
C ALA A 315 -22.02 -1.28 6.38
N ALA A 316 -22.66 -2.14 5.57
CA ALA A 316 -22.61 -2.05 4.10
C ALA A 316 -23.24 -0.74 3.60
N ARG A 317 -24.40 -0.33 4.13
CA ARG A 317 -25.04 0.95 3.79
C ARG A 317 -24.14 2.16 4.09
N VAL A 318 -23.51 2.18 5.27
CA VAL A 318 -22.56 3.25 5.63
C VAL A 318 -21.38 3.26 4.67
N ARG A 319 -20.78 2.09 4.39
CA ARG A 319 -19.67 1.95 3.46
C ARG A 319 -20.01 2.44 2.06
N GLU A 320 -21.13 2.00 1.50
CA GLU A 320 -21.58 2.41 0.18
C GLU A 320 -21.78 3.92 0.07
N HIS A 321 -22.46 4.52 1.08
CA HIS A 321 -22.64 5.96 1.11
C HIS A 321 -21.32 6.72 1.16
N VAL A 322 -20.39 6.30 2.02
CA VAL A 322 -19.07 6.90 2.14
C VAL A 322 -18.33 6.81 0.82
N MET A 323 -18.29 5.63 0.19
CA MET A 323 -17.62 5.43 -1.10
C MET A 323 -18.23 6.32 -2.19
N LYS A 324 -19.56 6.37 -2.28
CA LYS A 324 -20.27 7.23 -3.22
C LYS A 324 -19.97 8.71 -2.99
N HIS A 325 -19.94 9.16 -1.73
CA HIS A 325 -19.62 10.53 -1.36
C HIS A 325 -18.23 10.96 -1.84
N TYR A 326 -17.24 10.07 -1.74
CA TYR A 326 -15.86 10.35 -2.17
C TYR A 326 -15.59 9.97 -3.64
N GLY A 327 -16.56 9.44 -4.36
CA GLY A 327 -16.41 9.03 -5.77
C GLY A 327 -15.42 7.88 -5.97
N VAL A 328 -15.20 7.06 -4.94
CA VAL A 328 -14.30 5.91 -5.01
C VAL A 328 -15.09 4.69 -5.44
N VAL A 329 -14.81 4.17 -6.63
CA VAL A 329 -15.36 2.90 -7.11
C VAL A 329 -14.32 1.81 -6.81
N MET A 330 -14.55 1.01 -5.78
CA MET A 330 -13.78 -0.22 -5.59
C MET A 330 -14.34 -1.26 -6.58
N LYS A 331 -13.72 -1.41 -7.75
CA LYS A 331 -13.90 -2.64 -8.52
C LYS A 331 -13.19 -3.74 -7.73
N ALA A 332 -13.92 -4.72 -7.27
CA ALA A 332 -13.34 -6.00 -6.88
C ALA A 332 -12.87 -6.67 -8.19
N THR A 333 -11.67 -6.33 -8.64
CA THR A 333 -11.03 -7.06 -9.74
C THR A 333 -10.45 -8.33 -9.12
N SER A 334 -11.12 -9.46 -9.34
CA SER A 334 -10.48 -10.75 -9.22
C SER A 334 -9.43 -10.85 -10.33
N ALA A 335 -8.29 -11.49 -10.05
CA ALA A 335 -7.26 -11.75 -11.05
C ALA A 335 -7.77 -12.60 -12.25
N ALA A 336 -9.00 -13.10 -12.19
CA ALA A 336 -9.70 -13.81 -13.26
C ALA A 336 -10.33 -12.85 -14.28
N ASP A 337 -10.86 -11.71 -13.85
CA ASP A 337 -11.60 -10.80 -14.74
C ASP A 337 -10.67 -10.04 -15.72
N ASP A 338 -9.43 -9.75 -15.30
CA ASP A 338 -8.45 -9.05 -16.15
C ASP A 338 -7.86 -9.97 -17.27
N LYS A 339 -7.87 -11.30 -17.06
CA LYS A 339 -7.39 -12.25 -18.08
C LYS A 339 -8.41 -12.49 -19.19
N ASP A 340 -9.69 -12.40 -18.85
CA ASP A 340 -10.78 -12.57 -19.85
C ASP A 340 -10.96 -11.29 -20.70
N GLU A 341 -10.75 -10.08 -20.15
CA GLU A 341 -10.74 -8.85 -20.92
C GLU A 341 -9.52 -8.76 -21.87
N ALA A 342 -8.34 -9.22 -21.42
CA ALA A 342 -7.14 -9.25 -22.24
C ALA A 342 -7.25 -10.28 -23.39
N ALA A 343 -7.82 -11.46 -23.12
CA ALA A 343 -8.04 -12.48 -24.15
C ALA A 343 -9.13 -12.08 -25.16
N ALA A 344 -10.10 -11.28 -24.76
CA ALA A 344 -11.14 -10.75 -25.66
C ALA A 344 -10.65 -9.58 -26.54
N ALA A 345 -9.55 -8.93 -26.17
CA ALA A 345 -8.94 -7.85 -26.95
C ALA A 345 -7.90 -8.35 -27.98
N GLU A 346 -7.46 -9.61 -27.88
CA GLU A 346 -6.54 -10.26 -28.83
C GLU A 346 -7.26 -11.17 -29.86
N ALA A 347 -8.57 -11.36 -29.76
CA ALA A 347 -9.41 -12.09 -30.71
C ALA A 347 -10.14 -11.15 -31.67
#